data_628a462ced4d1fedfb1a58a6a6f4ca38
#
_entry.id   628a462ced4d1fedfb1a58a6a6f4ca38
#
_cell.length_a   1.000
_cell.length_b   1.000
_cell.length_c   1.000
_cell.angle_alpha   90.00
_cell.angle_beta   90.00
_cell.angle_gamma   90.00
#
_symmetry.space_group_name_H-M   'P 1'
#
loop_
_entity.id
_entity.type
_entity.pdbx_description
1 polymer ?
#
loop_
_entity_poly.entity_id
_entity_poly.type
_entity_poly.pdbx_seq_one_letter_code
_entity_poly.pdbx_strand_id
1 'polypeptide(L)'
;MQGLMQDVPLTINHLFDRVERYHGHKEIITATAGGLERTTYAEFARRTRQLAGVLDTLGISADGRVATFAWNTARHLELYFAAPCTGRVLHTLNIRLFPEQLTYIVNHADDEVIFVDRSILALLAPLLHTFTNLKHLVLMDDGKGDIPDDLGGHALLDYEELIAAEEPIDFPEITDERRAASMCYTSGTTGNPKGVVYTHRSTFMHTAGAMMVDSLGVREADVILPVVPMFHANAWGLAHAAVATGATLVMPGADLSGPALANLIVDENVTVAAGVPTIWMAVLPELKGRDTSSLRSIPCGGSAVPRSLSEAYREQTGLPILQAWGMTETSPIASVCQLDVDQQELSIDEQADLRTQVGRISFGVEARVVEPGSTNPVSWDGEASGELQCRGNWIASDYYDDPRSRESFTDDGWLKTGDVATVDARGRIRLVDRTKDLIKSGGEWISSVELENEIMSHPKVAEAAVVGIVHPKWGEAALACVVRTDDSLTEEAVIAHLEGKIAKWQMPKGIVWIDEVPKTSVGKFSKKTLRDDHADLFMNQ
;
A
#
# COMPACT_ATOMS: atom_id res chain seq x y z
N MET A 1 -23.40 5.18 34.80
CA MET A 1 -23.17 6.65 34.66
C MET A 1 -22.53 6.87 33.29
N GLN A 2 -23.05 7.77 32.49
CA GLN A 2 -22.40 8.14 31.22
C GLN A 2 -21.27 9.15 31.49
N GLY A 3 -20.25 9.16 30.60
CA GLY A 3 -19.21 10.18 30.63
C GLY A 3 -19.75 11.57 30.32
N LEU A 4 -19.04 12.62 30.76
CA LEU A 4 -19.41 14.03 30.57
C LEU A 4 -18.42 14.76 29.64
N MET A 5 -17.88 14.05 28.64
CA MET A 5 -17.03 14.62 27.59
C MET A 5 -17.90 15.11 26.42
N GLN A 6 -17.37 16.05 25.66
CA GLN A 6 -18.02 16.51 24.43
C GLN A 6 -18.11 15.37 23.42
N ASP A 7 -19.22 15.26 22.73
CA ASP A 7 -19.46 14.30 21.65
C ASP A 7 -19.29 15.03 20.30
N VAL A 8 -18.02 15.12 19.84
CA VAL A 8 -17.65 15.77 18.58
C VAL A 8 -17.25 14.69 17.59
N PRO A 9 -17.86 14.63 16.38
CA PRO A 9 -17.58 13.59 15.40
C PRO A 9 -16.12 13.60 14.93
N LEU A 10 -15.50 12.42 14.82
CA LEU A 10 -14.14 12.25 14.30
C LEU A 10 -14.16 12.31 12.77
N THR A 11 -13.96 13.49 12.19
CA THR A 11 -14.07 13.70 10.76
C THR A 11 -12.76 14.15 10.11
N ILE A 12 -12.64 13.95 8.81
CA ILE A 12 -11.50 14.41 8.00
C ILE A 12 -11.44 15.94 8.00
N ASN A 13 -12.59 16.62 8.13
CA ASN A 13 -12.66 18.07 8.25
C ASN A 13 -11.75 18.61 9.37
N HIS A 14 -11.68 17.92 10.52
CA HIS A 14 -10.79 18.33 11.62
C HIS A 14 -9.30 18.30 11.23
N LEU A 15 -8.87 17.33 10.38
CA LEU A 15 -7.50 17.25 9.89
C LEU A 15 -7.21 18.45 8.98
N PHE A 16 -8.15 18.76 8.08
CA PHE A 16 -8.06 19.88 7.15
C PHE A 16 -8.07 21.25 7.87
N ASP A 17 -9.03 21.48 8.76
CA ASP A 17 -9.13 22.74 9.52
C ASP A 17 -7.85 22.98 10.33
N ARG A 18 -7.22 21.91 10.82
CA ARG A 18 -5.99 22.04 11.57
C ARG A 18 -4.84 22.53 10.70
N VAL A 19 -4.62 21.96 9.51
CA VAL A 19 -3.52 22.38 8.64
C VAL A 19 -3.73 23.80 8.13
N GLU A 20 -4.95 24.14 7.73
CA GLU A 20 -5.31 25.48 7.29
C GLU A 20 -5.02 26.53 8.36
N ARG A 21 -5.41 26.24 9.61
CA ARG A 21 -5.33 27.19 10.73
C ARG A 21 -3.92 27.35 11.28
N TYR A 22 -3.14 26.27 11.35
CA TYR A 22 -1.88 26.28 12.09
C TYR A 22 -0.64 26.09 11.22
N HIS A 23 -0.75 25.50 10.06
CA HIS A 23 0.39 25.08 9.24
C HIS A 23 0.35 25.63 7.81
N GLY A 24 -0.45 26.64 7.53
CA GLY A 24 -0.61 27.22 6.20
C GLY A 24 0.70 27.65 5.50
N HIS A 25 1.76 27.92 6.26
CA HIS A 25 3.08 28.33 5.75
C HIS A 25 3.97 27.15 5.30
N LYS A 26 3.61 25.91 5.64
CA LYS A 26 4.38 24.71 5.29
C LYS A 26 4.12 24.32 3.84
N GLU A 27 5.03 23.57 3.24
CA GLU A 27 5.05 23.30 1.79
C GLU A 27 4.54 21.91 1.41
N ILE A 28 3.97 21.85 0.22
CA ILE A 28 3.75 20.65 -0.58
C ILE A 28 4.57 20.80 -1.85
N ILE A 29 5.44 19.86 -2.13
CA ILE A 29 6.36 19.85 -3.26
C ILE A 29 5.93 18.73 -4.20
N THR A 30 5.71 19.02 -5.47
CA THR A 30 5.31 18.04 -6.48
C THR A 30 6.37 17.97 -7.58
N ALA A 31 6.90 16.78 -7.83
CA ALA A 31 7.77 16.56 -8.98
C ALA A 31 6.92 16.45 -10.26
N THR A 32 7.23 17.29 -11.24
CA THR A 32 6.55 17.36 -12.54
C THR A 32 7.54 17.21 -13.70
N ALA A 33 7.04 17.17 -14.91
CA ALA A 33 7.89 17.18 -16.12
C ALA A 33 8.76 18.44 -16.23
N GLY A 34 8.29 19.55 -15.69
CA GLY A 34 8.98 20.85 -15.73
C GLY A 34 9.96 21.08 -14.57
N GLY A 35 10.05 20.17 -13.62
CA GLY A 35 10.83 20.30 -12.37
C GLY A 35 9.96 20.20 -11.13
N LEU A 36 10.34 20.89 -10.05
CA LEU A 36 9.59 20.87 -8.80
C LEU A 36 8.61 22.06 -8.73
N GLU A 37 7.34 21.75 -8.57
CA GLU A 37 6.30 22.73 -8.23
C GLU A 37 6.14 22.78 -6.71
N ARG A 38 6.13 24.01 -6.14
CA ARG A 38 5.98 24.24 -4.71
C ARG A 38 4.70 25.02 -4.45
N THR A 39 3.89 24.53 -3.54
CA THR A 39 2.72 25.23 -3.01
C THR A 39 2.75 25.20 -1.50
N THR A 40 1.91 26.00 -0.85
CA THR A 40 1.78 26.01 0.61
C THR A 40 0.47 25.34 1.04
N TYR A 41 0.39 24.92 2.30
CA TYR A 41 -0.88 24.41 2.82
C TYR A 41 -1.98 25.50 2.84
N ALA A 42 -1.62 26.78 2.92
CA ALA A 42 -2.61 27.86 2.77
C ALA A 42 -3.21 27.88 1.37
N GLU A 43 -2.39 27.74 0.34
CA GLU A 43 -2.87 27.68 -1.05
C GLU A 43 -3.61 26.36 -1.32
N PHE A 44 -3.09 25.24 -0.83
CA PHE A 44 -3.79 23.96 -0.86
C PHE A 44 -5.20 24.06 -0.25
N ALA A 45 -5.32 24.68 0.92
CA ALA A 45 -6.61 24.83 1.59
C ALA A 45 -7.58 25.71 0.76
N ARG A 46 -7.09 26.84 0.22
CA ARG A 46 -7.88 27.70 -0.64
C ARG A 46 -8.41 26.95 -1.87
N ARG A 47 -7.53 26.23 -2.58
CA ARG A 47 -7.88 25.46 -3.78
C ARG A 47 -8.80 24.29 -3.47
N THR A 48 -8.60 23.61 -2.34
CA THR A 48 -9.48 22.51 -1.89
C THR A 48 -10.90 23.02 -1.62
N ARG A 49 -11.06 24.23 -1.05
CA ARG A 49 -12.37 24.86 -0.85
C ARG A 49 -13.01 25.32 -2.18
N GLN A 50 -12.20 25.77 -3.16
CA GLN A 50 -12.70 26.04 -4.51
C GLN A 50 -13.15 24.74 -5.20
N LEU A 51 -12.35 23.65 -5.07
CA LEU A 51 -12.70 22.34 -5.62
C LEU A 51 -14.01 21.80 -5.04
N ALA A 52 -14.30 22.08 -3.77
CA ALA A 52 -15.59 21.77 -3.17
C ALA A 52 -16.75 22.50 -3.90
N GLY A 53 -16.57 23.77 -4.26
CA GLY A 53 -17.50 24.53 -5.12
C GLY A 53 -17.64 23.93 -6.51
N VAL A 54 -16.52 23.50 -7.12
CA VAL A 54 -16.53 22.78 -8.42
C VAL A 54 -17.41 21.52 -8.33
N LEU A 55 -17.27 20.70 -7.27
CA LEU A 55 -18.08 19.49 -7.12
C LEU A 55 -19.58 19.81 -6.98
N ASP A 56 -19.95 20.94 -6.38
CA ASP A 56 -21.32 21.41 -6.30
C ASP A 56 -21.82 21.89 -7.68
N THR A 57 -21.02 22.68 -8.39
CA THR A 57 -21.34 23.21 -9.75
C THR A 57 -21.47 22.08 -10.77
N LEU A 58 -20.65 21.03 -10.68
CA LEU A 58 -20.77 19.83 -11.50
C LEU A 58 -21.99 18.96 -11.12
N GLY A 59 -22.70 19.29 -10.05
CA GLY A 59 -23.89 18.55 -9.61
C GLY A 59 -23.59 17.12 -9.13
N ILE A 60 -22.39 16.89 -8.57
CA ILE A 60 -22.05 15.59 -7.99
C ILE A 60 -22.89 15.36 -6.73
N SER A 61 -23.56 14.22 -6.67
CA SER A 61 -24.50 13.87 -5.62
C SER A 61 -23.87 13.92 -4.21
N ALA A 62 -24.68 14.18 -3.20
CA ALA A 62 -24.30 13.83 -1.82
C ALA A 62 -24.07 12.32 -1.76
N ASP A 63 -22.99 11.85 -1.17
CA ASP A 63 -22.50 10.45 -1.26
C ASP A 63 -22.03 10.01 -2.66
N GLY A 64 -22.02 10.91 -3.68
CA GLY A 64 -21.51 10.64 -5.02
C GLY A 64 -20.03 10.27 -5.00
N ARG A 65 -19.63 9.38 -5.91
CA ARG A 65 -18.22 8.96 -6.01
C ARG A 65 -17.46 9.93 -6.89
N VAL A 66 -16.38 10.44 -6.31
CA VAL A 66 -15.40 11.30 -6.98
C VAL A 66 -14.17 10.44 -7.26
N ALA A 67 -14.07 9.93 -8.47
CA ALA A 67 -12.98 9.06 -8.85
C ALA A 67 -11.73 9.84 -9.24
N THR A 68 -10.55 9.27 -8.95
CA THR A 68 -9.26 9.81 -9.36
C THR A 68 -8.46 8.75 -10.09
N PHE A 69 -7.93 9.09 -11.26
CA PHE A 69 -6.97 8.28 -12.03
C PHE A 69 -5.69 9.10 -12.16
N ALA A 70 -4.86 9.07 -11.08
CA ALA A 70 -3.85 10.10 -10.87
C ALA A 70 -2.61 9.60 -10.12
N TRP A 71 -1.49 10.27 -10.35
CA TRP A 71 -0.25 10.13 -9.60
C TRP A 71 -0.33 10.81 -8.22
N ASN A 72 0.73 10.66 -7.43
CA ASN A 72 0.87 11.39 -6.17
C ASN A 72 1.27 12.84 -6.49
N THR A 73 0.30 13.75 -6.41
CA THR A 73 0.46 15.18 -6.73
C THR A 73 -0.34 16.05 -5.75
N ALA A 74 -0.06 17.34 -5.70
CA ALA A 74 -0.83 18.29 -4.89
C ALA A 74 -2.32 18.33 -5.33
N ARG A 75 -2.62 18.26 -6.64
CA ARG A 75 -4.01 18.22 -7.15
C ARG A 75 -4.76 16.99 -6.66
N HIS A 76 -4.09 15.83 -6.67
CA HIS A 76 -4.68 14.61 -6.12
C HIS A 76 -4.93 14.75 -4.60
N LEU A 77 -4.03 15.42 -3.86
CA LEU A 77 -4.23 15.70 -2.44
C LEU A 77 -5.42 16.64 -2.20
N GLU A 78 -5.66 17.63 -3.06
CA GLU A 78 -6.84 18.49 -3.00
C GLU A 78 -8.14 17.67 -3.05
N LEU A 79 -8.21 16.64 -3.92
CA LEU A 79 -9.35 15.72 -4.03
C LEU A 79 -9.53 14.84 -2.78
N TYR A 80 -8.43 14.46 -2.10
CA TYR A 80 -8.45 13.69 -0.85
C TYR A 80 -9.21 14.38 0.27
N PHE A 81 -9.35 15.70 0.20
CA PHE A 81 -10.07 16.48 1.19
C PHE A 81 -11.36 17.10 0.63
N ALA A 82 -11.38 17.60 -0.59
CA ALA A 82 -12.58 18.20 -1.16
C ALA A 82 -13.76 17.23 -1.22
N ALA A 83 -13.54 16.00 -1.67
CA ALA A 83 -14.60 15.01 -1.77
C ALA A 83 -15.17 14.61 -0.39
N PRO A 84 -14.38 14.08 0.57
CA PRO A 84 -14.94 13.67 1.85
C PRO A 84 -15.42 14.86 2.71
N CYS A 85 -14.75 16.00 2.71
CA CYS A 85 -15.17 17.15 3.50
C CYS A 85 -16.50 17.75 3.03
N THR A 86 -16.95 17.42 1.81
CA THR A 86 -18.28 17.80 1.29
C THR A 86 -19.31 16.67 1.39
N GLY A 87 -18.95 15.55 2.05
CA GLY A 87 -19.83 14.39 2.22
C GLY A 87 -19.91 13.47 1.01
N ARG A 88 -19.04 13.66 0.01
CA ARG A 88 -18.85 12.77 -1.13
C ARG A 88 -17.81 11.70 -0.80
N VAL A 89 -17.69 10.69 -1.65
CA VAL A 89 -16.76 9.57 -1.42
C VAL A 89 -15.63 9.63 -2.45
N LEU A 90 -14.40 9.82 -1.99
CA LEU A 90 -13.23 9.71 -2.85
C LEU A 90 -13.04 8.25 -3.29
N HIS A 91 -12.98 7.99 -4.60
CA HIS A 91 -12.65 6.67 -5.13
C HIS A 91 -11.32 6.72 -5.90
N THR A 92 -10.27 6.18 -5.32
CA THR A 92 -8.96 6.19 -5.97
C THR A 92 -8.79 4.97 -6.87
N LEU A 93 -8.74 5.20 -8.18
CA LEU A 93 -8.59 4.14 -9.17
C LEU A 93 -7.12 3.74 -9.30
N ASN A 94 -6.85 2.44 -9.17
CA ASN A 94 -5.51 1.94 -9.39
C ASN A 94 -5.17 1.95 -10.88
N ILE A 95 -4.28 2.85 -11.29
CA ILE A 95 -3.85 3.10 -12.67
C ILE A 95 -3.16 1.91 -13.36
N ARG A 96 -2.85 0.86 -12.61
CA ARG A 96 -2.14 -0.34 -13.08
C ARG A 96 -3.06 -1.55 -13.23
N LEU A 97 -4.36 -1.40 -13.00
CA LEU A 97 -5.34 -2.47 -13.20
C LEU A 97 -5.54 -2.75 -14.69
N PHE A 98 -5.93 -4.00 -14.99
CA PHE A 98 -6.32 -4.35 -16.34
C PHE A 98 -7.63 -3.63 -16.75
N PRO A 99 -7.83 -3.39 -18.05
CA PRO A 99 -9.02 -2.70 -18.58
C PRO A 99 -10.35 -3.23 -18.04
N GLU A 100 -10.51 -4.54 -17.98
CA GLU A 100 -11.73 -5.19 -17.50
C GLU A 100 -11.96 -4.92 -16.01
N GLN A 101 -10.90 -4.88 -15.23
CA GLN A 101 -10.96 -4.56 -13.79
C GLN A 101 -11.30 -3.08 -13.57
N LEU A 102 -10.71 -2.17 -14.35
CA LEU A 102 -11.04 -0.73 -14.30
C LEU A 102 -12.51 -0.50 -14.66
N THR A 103 -12.99 -1.11 -15.77
CA THR A 103 -14.40 -1.05 -16.16
C THR A 103 -15.31 -1.56 -15.03
N TYR A 104 -14.94 -2.68 -14.43
CA TYR A 104 -15.72 -3.24 -13.33
C TYR A 104 -15.78 -2.28 -12.13
N ILE A 105 -14.64 -1.78 -11.63
CA ILE A 105 -14.64 -0.98 -10.39
C ILE A 105 -15.32 0.37 -10.57
N VAL A 106 -15.17 1.02 -11.72
CA VAL A 106 -15.85 2.30 -12.02
C VAL A 106 -17.36 2.13 -12.03
N ASN A 107 -17.86 1.09 -12.72
CA ASN A 107 -19.29 0.81 -12.79
C ASN A 107 -19.86 0.27 -11.47
N HIS A 108 -19.10 -0.57 -10.75
CA HIS A 108 -19.54 -1.13 -9.46
C HIS A 108 -19.59 -0.06 -8.37
N ALA A 109 -18.64 0.88 -8.35
CA ALA A 109 -18.65 2.02 -7.44
C ALA A 109 -19.68 3.09 -7.85
N ASP A 110 -20.18 3.06 -9.09
CA ASP A 110 -21.11 4.03 -9.64
C ASP A 110 -20.50 5.45 -9.65
N ASP A 111 -19.27 5.57 -10.22
CA ASP A 111 -18.53 6.81 -10.26
C ASP A 111 -19.23 7.88 -11.11
N GLU A 112 -19.39 9.09 -10.57
CA GLU A 112 -20.06 10.20 -11.25
C GLU A 112 -19.10 11.14 -11.99
N VAL A 113 -17.87 11.28 -11.50
CA VAL A 113 -16.81 12.11 -12.09
C VAL A 113 -15.47 11.41 -11.98
N ILE A 114 -14.62 11.53 -13.00
CA ILE A 114 -13.23 11.08 -12.96
C ILE A 114 -12.31 12.27 -13.18
N PHE A 115 -11.41 12.50 -12.22
CA PHE A 115 -10.27 13.41 -12.36
C PHE A 115 -9.06 12.57 -12.80
N VAL A 116 -8.46 12.94 -13.93
CA VAL A 116 -7.42 12.13 -14.57
C VAL A 116 -6.18 12.97 -14.91
N ASP A 117 -4.98 12.48 -14.56
CA ASP A 117 -3.73 13.08 -15.01
C ASP A 117 -3.55 12.85 -16.52
N ARG A 118 -3.12 13.91 -17.24
CA ARG A 118 -2.95 13.89 -18.69
C ARG A 118 -2.05 12.76 -19.17
N SER A 119 -0.94 12.51 -18.47
CA SER A 119 0.04 11.48 -18.86
C SER A 119 -0.50 10.06 -18.91
N ILE A 120 -1.63 9.80 -18.24
CA ILE A 120 -2.27 8.48 -18.18
C ILE A 120 -3.69 8.45 -18.75
N LEU A 121 -4.19 9.57 -19.28
CA LEU A 121 -5.50 9.64 -19.91
C LEU A 121 -5.65 8.64 -21.07
N ALA A 122 -4.58 8.41 -21.84
CA ALA A 122 -4.59 7.45 -22.94
C ALA A 122 -4.85 5.99 -22.48
N LEU A 123 -4.58 5.64 -21.22
CA LEU A 123 -4.92 4.33 -20.65
C LEU A 123 -6.42 4.21 -20.34
N LEU A 124 -7.06 5.32 -19.98
CA LEU A 124 -8.46 5.37 -19.58
C LEU A 124 -9.40 5.60 -20.79
N ALA A 125 -8.95 6.37 -21.78
CA ALA A 125 -9.77 6.80 -22.93
C ALA A 125 -10.50 5.64 -23.65
N PRO A 126 -9.85 4.48 -23.94
CA PRO A 126 -10.54 3.37 -24.58
C PRO A 126 -11.70 2.77 -23.77
N LEU A 127 -11.77 3.04 -22.47
CA LEU A 127 -12.75 2.47 -21.54
C LEU A 127 -13.93 3.41 -21.28
N LEU A 128 -13.80 4.71 -21.57
CA LEU A 128 -14.78 5.73 -21.21
C LEU A 128 -16.20 5.40 -21.72
N HIS A 129 -16.33 4.80 -22.90
CA HIS A 129 -17.63 4.40 -23.45
C HIS A 129 -18.30 3.25 -22.68
N THR A 130 -17.58 2.57 -21.77
CA THR A 130 -18.10 1.47 -20.96
C THR A 130 -18.58 1.92 -19.57
N PHE A 131 -18.32 3.17 -19.18
CA PHE A 131 -18.70 3.70 -17.88
C PHE A 131 -20.15 4.21 -17.90
N THR A 132 -21.00 3.58 -17.11
CA THR A 132 -22.47 3.72 -17.23
C THR A 132 -23.03 4.95 -16.54
N ASN A 133 -22.39 5.45 -15.48
CA ASN A 133 -22.85 6.60 -14.70
C ASN A 133 -21.89 7.80 -14.72
N LEU A 134 -20.82 7.73 -15.49
CA LEU A 134 -19.85 8.82 -15.58
C LEU A 134 -20.48 10.05 -16.24
N LYS A 135 -20.57 11.15 -15.51
CA LYS A 135 -21.15 12.42 -15.97
C LYS A 135 -20.08 13.39 -16.46
N HIS A 136 -18.92 13.41 -15.80
CA HIS A 136 -17.86 14.39 -16.05
C HIS A 136 -16.49 13.72 -16.10
N LEU A 137 -15.65 14.21 -17.03
CA LEU A 137 -14.23 13.85 -17.15
C LEU A 137 -13.42 15.15 -17.00
N VAL A 138 -12.54 15.20 -15.99
CA VAL A 138 -11.75 16.40 -15.66
C VAL A 138 -10.26 16.10 -15.81
N LEU A 139 -9.58 16.87 -16.64
CA LEU A 139 -8.16 16.76 -16.90
C LEU A 139 -7.35 17.52 -15.85
N MET A 140 -6.43 16.83 -15.19
CA MET A 140 -5.34 17.42 -14.41
C MET A 140 -4.08 17.42 -15.28
N ASP A 141 -3.70 18.57 -15.83
CA ASP A 141 -2.57 18.65 -16.76
C ASP A 141 -1.24 18.57 -16.02
N ASP A 142 -0.54 17.44 -16.14
CA ASP A 142 0.81 17.18 -15.60
C ASP A 142 1.93 17.44 -16.63
N GLY A 143 1.59 18.04 -17.77
CA GLY A 143 2.53 18.46 -18.82
C GLY A 143 3.04 17.33 -19.70
N LYS A 144 2.52 16.11 -19.61
CA LYS A 144 2.96 14.95 -20.39
C LYS A 144 1.80 14.26 -21.11
N GLY A 145 2.11 13.60 -22.23
CA GLY A 145 1.16 12.77 -22.97
C GLY A 145 0.27 13.59 -23.93
N ASP A 146 -0.32 12.89 -24.86
CA ASP A 146 -1.28 13.45 -25.83
C ASP A 146 -2.70 13.27 -25.31
N ILE A 147 -3.58 14.20 -25.67
CA ILE A 147 -5.01 14.06 -25.41
C ILE A 147 -5.61 13.23 -26.55
N PRO A 148 -6.21 12.05 -26.27
CA PRO A 148 -6.85 11.23 -27.30
C PRO A 148 -8.02 11.96 -27.96
N ASP A 149 -8.20 11.76 -29.28
CA ASP A 149 -9.30 12.37 -30.04
C ASP A 149 -10.68 11.79 -29.64
N ASP A 150 -10.72 10.51 -29.27
CA ASP A 150 -11.94 9.82 -28.82
C ASP A 150 -11.94 9.67 -27.28
N LEU A 151 -12.89 10.34 -26.67
CA LEU A 151 -13.15 10.29 -25.22
C LEU A 151 -14.50 9.66 -24.90
N GLY A 152 -14.97 8.74 -25.73
CA GLY A 152 -16.24 8.03 -25.52
C GLY A 152 -17.48 8.94 -25.51
N GLY A 153 -17.40 10.11 -26.15
CA GLY A 153 -18.45 11.13 -26.17
C GLY A 153 -18.47 12.07 -24.95
N HIS A 154 -17.54 11.94 -24.01
CA HIS A 154 -17.43 12.86 -22.88
C HIS A 154 -16.69 14.14 -23.27
N ALA A 155 -17.17 15.29 -22.77
CA ALA A 155 -16.42 16.53 -22.82
C ALA A 155 -15.27 16.48 -21.80
N LEU A 156 -14.10 16.93 -22.21
CA LEU A 156 -12.95 17.07 -21.32
C LEU A 156 -12.97 18.45 -20.69
N LEU A 157 -13.11 18.51 -19.38
CA LEU A 157 -13.04 19.74 -18.59
C LEU A 157 -11.62 19.95 -18.09
N ASP A 158 -11.18 21.20 -18.00
CA ASP A 158 -9.86 21.53 -17.45
C ASP A 158 -9.94 21.81 -15.95
N TYR A 159 -9.10 21.16 -15.15
CA TYR A 159 -9.06 21.27 -13.70
C TYR A 159 -8.77 22.71 -13.24
N GLU A 160 -7.77 23.37 -13.85
CA GLU A 160 -7.37 24.71 -13.42
C GLU A 160 -8.41 25.76 -13.83
N GLU A 161 -9.06 25.59 -14.98
CA GLU A 161 -10.15 26.45 -15.40
C GLU A 161 -11.34 26.34 -14.43
N LEU A 162 -11.69 25.11 -14.03
CA LEU A 162 -12.76 24.88 -13.04
C LEU A 162 -12.43 25.53 -11.69
N ILE A 163 -11.22 25.31 -11.18
CA ILE A 163 -10.75 25.91 -9.92
C ILE A 163 -10.78 27.45 -10.00
N ALA A 164 -10.31 28.02 -11.10
CA ALA A 164 -10.27 29.47 -11.29
C ALA A 164 -11.65 30.14 -11.40
N ALA A 165 -12.66 29.37 -11.78
CA ALA A 165 -14.04 29.85 -11.91
C ALA A 165 -14.82 29.89 -10.58
N GLU A 166 -14.29 29.23 -9.53
CA GLU A 166 -15.00 29.09 -8.26
C GLU A 166 -14.34 29.90 -7.15
N GLU A 167 -15.19 30.45 -6.26
CA GLU A 167 -14.72 31.02 -5.00
C GLU A 167 -14.62 29.92 -3.93
N PRO A 168 -13.70 30.05 -2.95
CA PRO A 168 -13.61 29.11 -1.83
C PRO A 168 -14.93 29.08 -1.02
N ILE A 169 -15.45 27.88 -0.78
CA ILE A 169 -16.67 27.69 0.04
C ILE A 169 -16.34 27.06 1.40
N ASP A 170 -17.21 27.28 2.38
CA ASP A 170 -17.14 26.55 3.63
C ASP A 170 -17.67 25.12 3.44
N PHE A 171 -16.99 24.16 4.08
CA PHE A 171 -17.46 22.79 4.06
C PHE A 171 -18.75 22.62 4.88
N PRO A 172 -19.68 21.77 4.42
CA PRO A 172 -20.83 21.39 5.24
C PRO A 172 -20.39 20.64 6.50
N GLU A 173 -21.18 20.73 7.55
CA GLU A 173 -20.94 19.97 8.77
C GLU A 173 -21.21 18.48 8.54
N ILE A 174 -20.24 17.64 8.84
CA ILE A 174 -20.38 16.18 8.86
C ILE A 174 -20.69 15.74 10.30
N THR A 175 -21.93 15.40 10.57
CA THR A 175 -22.41 15.05 11.91
C THR A 175 -22.32 13.56 12.23
N ASP A 176 -22.23 12.69 11.24
CA ASP A 176 -22.02 11.24 11.43
C ASP A 176 -20.64 10.81 10.95
N GLU A 177 -19.75 10.52 11.88
CA GLU A 177 -18.39 10.05 11.62
C GLU A 177 -18.30 8.69 10.91
N ARG A 178 -19.42 7.93 10.85
CA ARG A 178 -19.49 6.64 10.16
C ARG A 178 -19.82 6.76 8.68
N ARG A 179 -20.11 7.97 8.19
CA ARG A 179 -20.28 8.17 6.75
C ARG A 179 -19.03 7.76 5.98
N ALA A 180 -19.26 7.26 4.78
CA ALA A 180 -18.19 6.96 3.83
C ALA A 180 -17.41 8.24 3.50
N ALA A 181 -16.08 8.13 3.48
CA ALA A 181 -15.16 9.21 3.15
C ALA A 181 -14.34 8.89 1.92
N SER A 182 -13.88 7.64 1.82
CA SER A 182 -13.14 7.17 0.65
C SER A 182 -13.35 5.68 0.43
N MET A 183 -12.96 5.21 -0.75
CA MET A 183 -13.08 3.82 -1.16
C MET A 183 -11.86 3.43 -1.98
N CYS A 184 -11.37 2.21 -1.74
CA CYS A 184 -10.31 1.58 -2.52
C CYS A 184 -10.70 0.15 -2.87
N TYR A 185 -10.35 -0.29 -4.07
CA TYR A 185 -10.54 -1.69 -4.45
C TYR A 185 -9.27 -2.51 -4.23
N THR A 186 -9.44 -3.75 -3.77
CA THR A 186 -8.35 -4.71 -3.71
C THR A 186 -7.95 -5.14 -5.13
N SER A 187 -6.70 -5.57 -5.32
CA SER A 187 -6.21 -6.00 -6.64
C SER A 187 -6.79 -7.34 -7.16
N GLY A 188 -7.69 -7.97 -6.39
CA GLY A 188 -8.42 -9.18 -6.75
C GLY A 188 -7.55 -10.27 -7.38
N THR A 189 -6.84 -11.06 -6.58
CA THR A 189 -6.05 -12.19 -7.12
C THR A 189 -6.93 -13.38 -7.51
N THR A 190 -8.18 -13.38 -7.09
CA THR A 190 -9.18 -14.43 -7.39
C THR A 190 -10.54 -13.76 -7.60
N GLY A 191 -10.93 -13.55 -8.86
CA GLY A 191 -12.20 -12.92 -9.22
C GLY A 191 -12.14 -11.39 -9.29
N ASN A 192 -13.29 -10.73 -9.29
CA ASN A 192 -13.40 -9.28 -9.36
C ASN A 192 -12.79 -8.60 -8.13
N PRO A 193 -12.18 -7.41 -8.28
CA PRO A 193 -11.74 -6.59 -7.15
C PRO A 193 -12.86 -6.33 -6.16
N LYS A 194 -12.54 -6.28 -4.86
CA LYS A 194 -13.50 -6.02 -3.78
C LYS A 194 -13.34 -4.59 -3.29
N GLY A 195 -14.45 -3.85 -3.16
CA GLY A 195 -14.46 -2.48 -2.66
C GLY A 195 -14.40 -2.42 -1.14
N VAL A 196 -13.45 -1.69 -0.59
CA VAL A 196 -13.34 -1.37 0.84
C VAL A 196 -13.70 0.10 1.02
N VAL A 197 -14.70 0.39 1.84
CA VAL A 197 -15.19 1.75 2.09
C VAL A 197 -14.72 2.21 3.46
N TYR A 198 -13.91 3.25 3.47
CA TYR A 198 -13.41 3.87 4.70
C TYR A 198 -14.36 4.97 5.16
N THR A 199 -14.57 5.06 6.47
CA THR A 199 -15.38 6.11 7.08
C THR A 199 -14.50 7.30 7.49
N HIS A 200 -15.12 8.45 7.78
CA HIS A 200 -14.43 9.58 8.41
C HIS A 200 -13.71 9.13 9.69
N ARG A 201 -14.43 8.42 10.58
CA ARG A 201 -13.89 7.87 11.82
C ARG A 201 -12.70 6.95 11.60
N SER A 202 -12.81 5.97 10.69
CA SER A 202 -11.71 5.02 10.45
C SER A 202 -10.48 5.72 9.91
N THR A 203 -10.65 6.69 9.01
CA THR A 203 -9.55 7.50 8.46
C THR A 203 -8.91 8.38 9.54
N PHE A 204 -9.72 9.04 10.38
CA PHE A 204 -9.21 9.86 11.49
C PHE A 204 -8.41 9.00 12.49
N MET A 205 -8.96 7.86 12.91
CA MET A 205 -8.31 6.96 13.87
C MET A 205 -7.03 6.34 13.31
N HIS A 206 -7.04 5.93 12.02
CA HIS A 206 -5.84 5.44 11.34
C HIS A 206 -4.76 6.54 11.23
N THR A 207 -5.17 7.78 10.93
CA THR A 207 -4.26 8.94 10.91
C THR A 207 -3.61 9.14 12.27
N ALA A 208 -4.38 9.10 13.36
CA ALA A 208 -3.84 9.16 14.71
C ALA A 208 -2.88 7.99 14.99
N GLY A 209 -3.22 6.77 14.53
CA GLY A 209 -2.36 5.59 14.61
C GLY A 209 -1.02 5.78 13.89
N ALA A 210 -1.01 6.37 12.69
CA ALA A 210 0.21 6.66 11.94
C ALA A 210 1.10 7.72 12.63
N MET A 211 0.50 8.63 13.40
CA MET A 211 1.22 9.65 14.17
C MET A 211 1.83 9.11 15.48
N MET A 212 1.41 7.96 15.97
CA MET A 212 1.97 7.36 17.19
C MET A 212 3.44 7.03 17.04
N VAL A 213 4.22 7.29 18.10
CA VAL A 213 5.70 7.12 18.12
C VAL A 213 6.10 5.67 17.83
N ASP A 214 5.35 4.70 18.35
CA ASP A 214 5.58 3.27 18.14
C ASP A 214 5.01 2.73 16.81
N SER A 215 4.53 3.62 15.93
CA SER A 215 4.07 3.33 14.59
C SER A 215 4.99 4.01 13.56
N LEU A 216 4.46 4.81 12.63
CA LEU A 216 5.27 5.60 11.69
C LEU A 216 5.85 6.86 12.33
N GLY A 217 5.25 7.33 13.42
CA GLY A 217 5.70 8.48 14.19
C GLY A 217 5.71 9.79 13.40
N VAL A 218 4.71 9.99 12.51
CA VAL A 218 4.61 11.19 11.68
C VAL A 218 4.42 12.43 12.55
N ARG A 219 5.21 13.46 12.31
CA ARG A 219 5.24 14.70 13.09
C ARG A 219 5.43 15.94 12.21
N GLU A 220 5.18 17.12 12.74
CA GLU A 220 5.28 18.42 12.05
C GLU A 220 6.65 18.67 11.42
N ALA A 221 7.72 18.25 12.09
CA ALA A 221 9.10 18.44 11.64
C ALA A 221 9.51 17.54 10.45
N ASP A 222 8.62 16.66 9.99
CA ASP A 222 8.96 15.74 8.92
C ASP A 222 8.85 16.36 7.52
N VAL A 223 9.69 15.82 6.64
CA VAL A 223 9.58 15.92 5.18
C VAL A 223 9.28 14.51 4.67
N ILE A 224 8.08 14.31 4.18
CA ILE A 224 7.54 12.97 3.87
C ILE A 224 7.50 12.76 2.36
N LEU A 225 8.14 11.68 1.88
CA LEU A 225 8.08 11.20 0.51
C LEU A 225 7.23 9.91 0.46
N PRO A 226 5.92 10.00 0.17
CA PRO A 226 5.07 8.83 -0.01
C PRO A 226 5.27 8.29 -1.43
N VAL A 227 6.21 7.35 -1.61
CA VAL A 227 6.36 6.64 -2.89
C VAL A 227 5.24 5.64 -3.08
N VAL A 228 4.66 5.15 -1.97
CA VAL A 228 3.42 4.36 -1.99
C VAL A 228 2.30 5.14 -2.67
N PRO A 229 1.61 4.53 -3.65
CA PRO A 229 0.65 5.26 -4.46
C PRO A 229 -0.56 5.74 -3.66
N MET A 230 -1.00 6.97 -3.91
CA MET A 230 -2.24 7.50 -3.38
C MET A 230 -3.47 6.73 -3.90
N PHE A 231 -3.37 6.14 -5.09
CA PHE A 231 -4.43 5.30 -5.64
C PHE A 231 -4.50 3.89 -5.01
N HIS A 232 -3.64 3.55 -4.06
CA HIS A 232 -3.65 2.26 -3.39
C HIS A 232 -3.61 2.43 -1.87
N ALA A 233 -4.69 1.98 -1.20
CA ALA A 233 -4.87 2.08 0.25
C ALA A 233 -4.47 3.46 0.80
N ASN A 234 -4.81 4.52 0.06
CA ASN A 234 -4.65 5.93 0.40
C ASN A 234 -3.22 6.31 0.84
N ALA A 235 -2.19 5.86 0.10
CA ALA A 235 -0.78 6.11 0.42
C ALA A 235 -0.43 5.73 1.88
N TRP A 236 -1.03 4.65 2.39
CA TRP A 236 -0.86 4.16 3.77
C TRP A 236 -1.23 5.19 4.84
N GLY A 237 -2.14 6.11 4.52
CA GLY A 237 -2.58 7.17 5.42
C GLY A 237 -1.58 8.32 5.58
N LEU A 238 -0.43 8.28 4.90
CA LEU A 238 0.60 9.32 5.00
C LEU A 238 0.12 10.68 4.49
N ALA A 239 -0.74 10.71 3.45
CA ALA A 239 -1.34 11.93 2.97
C ALA A 239 -2.18 12.63 4.07
N HIS A 240 -3.02 11.87 4.78
CA HIS A 240 -3.82 12.39 5.90
C HIS A 240 -2.96 12.75 7.10
N ALA A 241 -1.96 11.92 7.45
CA ALA A 241 -1.08 12.17 8.59
C ALA A 241 -0.19 13.42 8.38
N ALA A 242 0.30 13.65 7.16
CA ALA A 242 1.04 14.85 6.82
C ALA A 242 0.19 16.11 6.96
N VAL A 243 -1.04 16.10 6.45
CA VAL A 243 -1.99 17.22 6.61
C VAL A 243 -2.33 17.41 8.08
N ALA A 244 -2.63 16.35 8.84
CA ALA A 244 -2.95 16.45 10.26
C ALA A 244 -1.82 17.07 11.10
N THR A 245 -0.55 16.79 10.75
CA THR A 245 0.62 17.30 11.49
C THR A 245 1.17 18.60 10.95
N GLY A 246 0.90 18.94 9.68
CA GLY A 246 1.59 20.02 8.97
C GLY A 246 3.01 19.64 8.52
N ALA A 247 3.30 18.36 8.34
CA ALA A 247 4.57 17.90 7.76
C ALA A 247 4.69 18.35 6.30
N THR A 248 5.89 18.65 5.84
CA THR A 248 6.14 18.91 4.41
C THR A 248 5.90 17.63 3.61
N LEU A 249 5.17 17.72 2.51
CA LEU A 249 4.97 16.61 1.57
C LEU A 249 5.84 16.80 0.33
N VAL A 250 6.55 15.74 -0.06
CA VAL A 250 7.26 15.66 -1.34
C VAL A 250 6.56 14.61 -2.18
N MET A 251 5.77 15.05 -3.15
CA MET A 251 4.98 14.19 -4.03
C MET A 251 5.83 13.80 -5.25
N PRO A 252 6.11 12.49 -5.48
CA PRO A 252 7.05 12.06 -6.52
C PRO A 252 6.51 12.21 -7.95
N GLY A 253 5.20 12.42 -8.13
CA GLY A 253 4.59 12.46 -9.47
C GLY A 253 4.70 11.12 -10.21
N ALA A 254 4.97 11.19 -11.51
CA ALA A 254 4.96 10.02 -12.39
C ALA A 254 6.31 9.27 -12.46
N ASP A 255 7.43 9.92 -12.14
CA ASP A 255 8.76 9.30 -12.23
C ASP A 255 9.17 8.65 -10.89
N LEU A 256 8.99 7.35 -10.80
CA LEU A 256 9.34 6.55 -9.63
C LEU A 256 10.65 5.77 -9.83
N SER A 257 11.51 6.21 -10.75
CA SER A 257 12.83 5.59 -10.98
C SER A 257 13.75 5.78 -9.78
N GLY A 258 14.71 4.86 -9.59
CA GLY A 258 15.70 4.95 -8.52
C GLY A 258 16.43 6.30 -8.47
N PRO A 259 16.98 6.79 -9.60
CA PRO A 259 17.65 8.11 -9.66
C PRO A 259 16.73 9.27 -9.27
N ALA A 260 15.49 9.32 -9.77
CA ALA A 260 14.55 10.39 -9.47
C ALA A 260 14.21 10.43 -7.98
N LEU A 261 13.88 9.27 -7.40
CA LEU A 261 13.57 9.17 -5.97
C LEU A 261 14.76 9.47 -5.07
N ALA A 262 15.97 9.02 -5.45
CA ALA A 262 17.19 9.33 -4.71
C ALA A 262 17.49 10.84 -4.73
N ASN A 263 17.23 11.53 -5.84
CA ASN A 263 17.35 12.99 -5.92
C ASN A 263 16.38 13.67 -4.96
N LEU A 264 15.07 13.29 -4.98
CA LEU A 264 14.09 13.84 -4.05
C LEU A 264 14.48 13.62 -2.59
N ILE A 265 14.98 12.42 -2.24
CA ILE A 265 15.40 12.12 -0.87
C ILE A 265 16.49 13.07 -0.40
N VAL A 266 17.51 13.30 -1.22
CA VAL A 266 18.68 14.10 -0.85
C VAL A 266 18.41 15.59 -0.97
N ASP A 267 17.85 16.03 -2.11
CA ASP A 267 17.72 17.47 -2.42
C ASP A 267 16.64 18.14 -1.56
N GLU A 268 15.58 17.40 -1.19
CA GLU A 268 14.50 17.90 -0.33
C GLU A 268 14.67 17.53 1.15
N ASN A 269 15.80 16.94 1.55
CA ASN A 269 16.10 16.53 2.92
C ASN A 269 14.97 15.67 3.52
N VAL A 270 14.51 14.67 2.78
CA VAL A 270 13.42 13.78 3.20
C VAL A 270 13.77 13.07 4.50
N THR A 271 12.83 13.08 5.44
CA THR A 271 12.99 12.42 6.75
C THR A 271 12.28 11.08 6.84
N VAL A 272 11.16 10.94 6.13
CA VAL A 272 10.36 9.71 6.06
C VAL A 272 10.07 9.38 4.61
N ALA A 273 10.56 8.24 4.13
CA ALA A 273 10.32 7.78 2.77
C ALA A 273 9.63 6.40 2.80
N ALA A 274 8.39 6.31 2.31
CA ALA A 274 7.59 5.09 2.37
C ALA A 274 7.41 4.46 1.00
N GLY A 275 7.71 3.16 0.88
CA GLY A 275 7.65 2.44 -0.38
C GLY A 275 7.60 0.92 -0.21
N VAL A 276 7.55 0.21 -1.33
CA VAL A 276 7.61 -1.25 -1.38
C VAL A 276 9.04 -1.73 -1.62
N PRO A 277 9.39 -3.00 -1.31
CA PRO A 277 10.77 -3.50 -1.44
C PRO A 277 11.40 -3.27 -2.81
N THR A 278 10.64 -3.45 -3.91
CA THR A 278 11.15 -3.27 -5.28
C THR A 278 11.59 -1.84 -5.57
N ILE A 279 10.92 -0.85 -4.99
CA ILE A 279 11.34 0.56 -5.06
C ILE A 279 12.66 0.74 -4.32
N TRP A 280 12.78 0.20 -3.12
CA TRP A 280 13.98 0.36 -2.29
C TRP A 280 15.20 -0.36 -2.86
N MET A 281 15.01 -1.50 -3.58
CA MET A 281 16.08 -2.14 -4.35
C MET A 281 16.62 -1.22 -5.46
N ALA A 282 15.73 -0.50 -6.16
CA ALA A 282 16.13 0.43 -7.22
C ALA A 282 16.76 1.73 -6.68
N VAL A 283 16.36 2.20 -5.51
CA VAL A 283 16.87 3.44 -4.90
C VAL A 283 18.23 3.26 -4.21
N LEU A 284 18.46 2.11 -3.58
CA LEU A 284 19.67 1.87 -2.77
C LEU A 284 20.98 2.18 -3.49
N PRO A 285 21.25 1.67 -4.72
CA PRO A 285 22.50 1.96 -5.42
C PRO A 285 22.68 3.45 -5.72
N GLU A 286 21.59 4.19 -5.92
CA GLU A 286 21.58 5.61 -6.25
C GLU A 286 21.88 6.52 -5.04
N LEU A 287 21.73 6.00 -3.83
CA LEU A 287 22.08 6.72 -2.59
C LEU A 287 23.56 6.59 -2.22
N LYS A 288 24.34 5.75 -2.93
CA LYS A 288 25.74 5.49 -2.59
C LYS A 288 26.60 6.76 -2.63
N GLY A 289 27.19 7.10 -1.47
CA GLY A 289 28.07 8.28 -1.32
C GLY A 289 27.33 9.62 -1.25
N ARG A 290 26.00 9.61 -1.18
CA ARG A 290 25.18 10.81 -1.01
C ARG A 290 24.87 11.04 0.48
N ASP A 291 24.54 12.27 0.83
CA ASP A 291 24.09 12.61 2.18
C ASP A 291 22.64 12.17 2.41
N THR A 292 22.47 11.21 3.29
CA THR A 292 21.16 10.66 3.70
C THR A 292 20.87 10.90 5.18
N SER A 293 21.64 11.79 5.82
CA SER A 293 21.54 12.04 7.27
C SER A 293 20.20 12.63 7.71
N SER A 294 19.42 13.18 6.80
CA SER A 294 18.04 13.63 7.04
C SER A 294 17.06 12.48 7.28
N LEU A 295 17.30 11.30 6.66
CA LEU A 295 16.42 10.16 6.82
C LEU A 295 16.39 9.68 8.26
N ARG A 296 15.18 9.47 8.80
CA ARG A 296 14.95 8.88 10.12
C ARG A 296 14.10 7.61 10.08
N SER A 297 13.36 7.39 9.00
CA SER A 297 12.51 6.21 8.85
C SER A 297 12.27 5.88 7.38
N ILE A 298 12.34 4.58 7.06
CA ILE A 298 12.05 4.03 5.74
C ILE A 298 10.95 2.96 5.92
N PRO A 299 9.67 3.36 6.09
CA PRO A 299 8.57 2.41 6.15
C PRO A 299 8.46 1.61 4.85
N CYS A 300 8.41 0.29 4.99
CA CYS A 300 8.31 -0.63 3.86
C CYS A 300 7.31 -1.75 4.17
N GLY A 301 6.47 -2.04 3.21
CA GLY A 301 5.44 -3.06 3.35
C GLY A 301 4.88 -3.50 2.00
N GLY A 302 3.70 -4.12 2.03
CA GLY A 302 3.06 -4.64 0.82
C GLY A 302 3.57 -6.03 0.40
N SER A 303 4.81 -6.37 0.69
CA SER A 303 5.39 -7.71 0.64
C SER A 303 6.48 -7.85 1.71
N ALA A 304 6.96 -9.07 1.94
CA ALA A 304 8.07 -9.31 2.87
C ALA A 304 9.31 -8.51 2.46
N VAL A 305 9.95 -7.88 3.42
CA VAL A 305 11.22 -7.16 3.20
C VAL A 305 12.37 -8.15 3.36
N PRO A 306 13.19 -8.38 2.31
CA PRO A 306 14.36 -9.23 2.44
C PRO A 306 15.31 -8.70 3.52
N ARG A 307 15.81 -9.60 4.39
CA ARG A 307 16.79 -9.26 5.44
C ARG A 307 18.01 -8.56 4.82
N SER A 308 18.50 -9.09 3.69
CA SER A 308 19.65 -8.53 2.95
C SER A 308 19.42 -7.07 2.52
N LEU A 309 18.22 -6.72 2.08
CA LEU A 309 17.88 -5.35 1.69
C LEU A 309 17.90 -4.40 2.89
N SER A 310 17.29 -4.80 4.01
CA SER A 310 17.29 -4.01 5.24
C SER A 310 18.69 -3.75 5.77
N GLU A 311 19.55 -4.79 5.77
CA GLU A 311 20.96 -4.66 6.20
C GLU A 311 21.79 -3.79 5.25
N ALA A 312 21.57 -3.90 3.94
CA ALA A 312 22.25 -3.04 2.97
C ALA A 312 21.90 -1.55 3.18
N TYR A 313 20.62 -1.23 3.49
CA TYR A 313 20.23 0.12 3.90
C TYR A 313 20.90 0.55 5.18
N ARG A 314 20.92 -0.29 6.22
CA ARG A 314 21.59 -0.01 7.49
C ARG A 314 23.09 0.27 7.28
N GLU A 315 23.77 -0.52 6.47
CA GLU A 315 25.20 -0.34 6.19
C GLU A 315 25.50 0.94 5.41
N GLN A 316 24.64 1.27 4.44
CA GLN A 316 24.88 2.41 3.56
C GLN A 316 24.41 3.74 4.15
N THR A 317 23.29 3.77 4.86
CA THR A 317 22.64 4.98 5.36
C THR A 317 22.63 5.09 6.89
N GLY A 318 23.06 4.05 7.60
CA GLY A 318 22.93 3.94 9.06
C GLY A 318 21.51 3.57 9.52
N LEU A 319 20.55 3.44 8.62
CA LEU A 319 19.13 3.28 8.94
C LEU A 319 18.57 1.98 8.32
N PRO A 320 18.17 0.99 9.13
CA PRO A 320 17.50 -0.20 8.60
C PRO A 320 16.07 0.14 8.14
N ILE A 321 15.52 -0.69 7.27
CA ILE A 321 14.13 -0.58 6.84
C ILE A 321 13.19 -0.88 8.01
N LEU A 322 12.13 -0.08 8.14
CA LEU A 322 11.03 -0.28 9.08
C LEU A 322 9.93 -1.08 8.40
N GLN A 323 9.87 -2.38 8.67
CA GLN A 323 8.84 -3.23 8.10
C GLN A 323 7.48 -2.93 8.71
N ALA A 324 6.47 -2.77 7.86
CA ALA A 324 5.07 -2.60 8.24
C ALA A 324 4.21 -3.63 7.53
N TRP A 325 3.12 -4.04 8.19
CA TRP A 325 2.15 -4.95 7.61
C TRP A 325 0.75 -4.37 7.68
N GLY A 326 0.01 -4.68 6.65
CA GLY A 326 -1.38 -4.33 6.51
C GLY A 326 -1.91 -4.65 5.11
N MET A 327 -3.16 -4.32 4.90
CA MET A 327 -3.88 -4.60 3.66
C MET A 327 -4.95 -3.53 3.44
N THR A 328 -5.58 -3.51 2.28
CA THR A 328 -6.65 -2.53 1.98
C THR A 328 -7.72 -2.54 3.07
N GLU A 329 -8.07 -3.71 3.58
CA GLU A 329 -9.06 -3.93 4.63
C GLU A 329 -8.63 -3.44 6.02
N THR A 330 -7.36 -3.07 6.20
CA THR A 330 -6.83 -2.53 7.48
C THR A 330 -6.42 -1.05 7.39
N SER A 331 -6.79 -0.31 6.35
CA SER A 331 -6.70 1.15 6.12
C SER A 331 -5.31 1.81 5.92
N PRO A 332 -4.18 1.21 5.60
CA PRO A 332 -3.89 -0.21 5.64
C PRO A 332 -3.07 -0.66 6.85
N ILE A 333 -2.50 0.21 7.70
CA ILE A 333 -1.51 -0.15 8.72
C ILE A 333 -2.17 -0.90 9.88
N ALA A 334 -1.74 -2.17 10.07
CA ALA A 334 -2.16 -2.94 11.22
C ALA A 334 -0.98 -3.29 12.16
N SER A 335 0.27 -3.37 11.67
CA SER A 335 1.44 -3.53 12.52
C SER A 335 2.68 -2.84 11.95
N VAL A 336 3.62 -2.54 12.85
CA VAL A 336 4.92 -1.94 12.53
C VAL A 336 6.00 -2.61 13.38
N CYS A 337 7.14 -2.94 12.76
CA CYS A 337 8.22 -3.68 13.41
C CYS A 337 9.21 -2.74 14.14
N GLN A 338 8.76 -2.09 15.21
CA GLN A 338 9.66 -1.39 16.13
C GLN A 338 10.34 -2.39 17.07
N LEU A 339 11.64 -2.20 17.35
CA LEU A 339 12.36 -2.98 18.36
C LEU A 339 12.09 -2.41 19.76
N ASP A 340 11.94 -3.30 20.74
CA ASP A 340 11.86 -2.92 22.15
C ASP A 340 13.19 -2.32 22.63
N VAL A 341 13.17 -1.58 23.74
CA VAL A 341 14.38 -0.93 24.30
C VAL A 341 15.49 -1.94 24.56
N ASP A 342 15.16 -3.08 25.17
CA ASP A 342 16.11 -4.16 25.45
C ASP A 342 16.60 -4.89 24.18
N GLN A 343 15.79 -4.91 23.11
CA GLN A 343 16.18 -5.50 21.84
C GLN A 343 17.17 -4.62 21.05
N GLN A 344 17.22 -3.33 21.33
CA GLN A 344 18.20 -2.41 20.73
C GLN A 344 19.63 -2.67 21.25
N GLU A 345 19.77 -3.38 22.37
CA GLU A 345 21.04 -3.78 22.95
C GLU A 345 21.57 -5.13 22.42
N LEU A 346 20.75 -5.86 21.66
CA LEU A 346 21.13 -7.12 21.03
C LEU A 346 22.18 -6.90 19.93
N SER A 347 22.86 -7.97 19.54
CA SER A 347 23.76 -7.93 18.38
C SER A 347 23.04 -7.46 17.11
N ILE A 348 23.81 -6.90 16.17
CA ILE A 348 23.27 -6.44 14.88
C ILE A 348 22.53 -7.57 14.17
N ASP A 349 23.06 -8.78 14.24
CA ASP A 349 22.50 -9.97 13.59
C ASP A 349 21.14 -10.37 14.21
N GLU A 350 21.03 -10.40 15.53
CA GLU A 350 19.79 -10.65 16.24
C GLU A 350 18.73 -9.56 15.96
N GLN A 351 19.14 -8.29 15.91
CA GLN A 351 18.26 -7.18 15.54
C GLN A 351 17.78 -7.31 14.10
N ALA A 352 18.65 -7.72 13.17
CA ALA A 352 18.30 -7.93 11.77
C ALA A 352 17.24 -9.04 11.62
N ASP A 353 17.37 -10.13 12.37
CA ASP A 353 16.37 -11.21 12.40
C ASP A 353 15.01 -10.74 12.95
N LEU A 354 15.02 -9.96 14.02
CA LEU A 354 13.79 -9.39 14.57
C LEU A 354 13.10 -8.45 13.57
N ARG A 355 13.86 -7.70 12.76
CA ARG A 355 13.31 -6.80 11.74
C ARG A 355 12.69 -7.51 10.54
N THR A 356 12.88 -8.81 10.37
CA THR A 356 12.15 -9.61 9.37
C THR A 356 10.71 -9.89 9.77
N GLN A 357 10.35 -9.67 11.04
CA GLN A 357 8.99 -9.80 11.53
C GLN A 357 8.16 -8.56 11.15
N VAL A 358 6.84 -8.68 11.22
CA VAL A 358 5.94 -7.53 11.04
C VAL A 358 5.69 -6.75 12.33
N GLY A 359 6.30 -7.19 13.42
CA GLY A 359 6.24 -6.53 14.71
C GLY A 359 4.95 -6.78 15.48
N ARG A 360 4.54 -5.81 16.30
CA ARG A 360 3.30 -5.88 17.07
C ARG A 360 2.18 -5.13 16.39
N ILE A 361 0.96 -5.55 16.72
CA ILE A 361 -0.25 -4.87 16.28
C ILE A 361 -0.28 -3.44 16.82
N SER A 362 -0.68 -2.52 15.95
CA SER A 362 -0.83 -1.10 16.26
C SER A 362 -1.91 -0.87 17.31
N PHE A 363 -1.71 0.15 18.17
CA PHE A 363 -2.72 0.56 19.14
C PHE A 363 -4.06 0.85 18.44
N GLY A 364 -5.15 0.28 18.97
CA GLY A 364 -6.51 0.43 18.39
C GLY A 364 -6.90 -0.69 17.42
N VAL A 365 -6.00 -1.63 17.15
CA VAL A 365 -6.26 -2.88 16.43
C VAL A 365 -6.06 -4.05 17.39
N GLU A 366 -6.92 -5.05 17.30
CA GLU A 366 -6.76 -6.34 17.95
C GLU A 366 -6.38 -7.38 16.90
N ALA A 367 -5.53 -8.33 17.28
CA ALA A 367 -5.21 -9.48 16.45
C ALA A 367 -5.26 -10.77 17.24
N ARG A 368 -5.57 -11.85 16.53
CA ARG A 368 -5.43 -13.23 17.02
C ARG A 368 -4.86 -14.09 15.90
N VAL A 369 -4.11 -15.10 16.28
CA VAL A 369 -3.71 -16.18 15.39
C VAL A 369 -4.43 -17.43 15.84
N VAL A 370 -5.18 -18.05 14.94
CA VAL A 370 -6.06 -19.18 15.28
C VAL A 370 -5.70 -20.40 14.43
N GLU A 371 -5.98 -21.59 15.01
CA GLU A 371 -5.83 -22.85 14.27
C GLU A 371 -6.67 -22.83 12.98
N PRO A 372 -6.20 -23.43 11.89
CA PRO A 372 -6.95 -23.46 10.64
C PRO A 372 -8.37 -24.01 10.78
N GLY A 373 -9.36 -23.24 10.32
CA GLY A 373 -10.77 -23.62 10.37
C GLY A 373 -11.41 -23.58 11.76
N SER A 374 -10.75 -22.96 12.75
CA SER A 374 -11.20 -22.86 14.13
C SER A 374 -11.17 -21.41 14.63
N THR A 375 -11.67 -21.18 15.83
CA THR A 375 -11.51 -19.92 16.57
C THR A 375 -10.56 -20.07 17.76
N ASN A 376 -9.93 -21.25 17.91
CA ASN A 376 -8.99 -21.52 19.00
C ASN A 376 -7.67 -20.79 18.75
N PRO A 377 -7.19 -19.93 19.67
CA PRO A 377 -5.91 -19.30 19.54
C PRO A 377 -4.76 -20.32 19.57
N VAL A 378 -3.72 -20.10 18.76
CA VAL A 378 -2.47 -20.86 18.85
C VAL A 378 -1.65 -20.41 20.07
N SER A 379 -0.68 -21.23 20.48
CA SER A 379 0.29 -20.85 21.53
C SER A 379 1.17 -19.70 21.06
N TRP A 380 1.50 -18.79 21.99
CA TRP A 380 2.43 -17.67 21.76
C TRP A 380 3.88 -18.10 22.02
N ASP A 381 4.33 -19.13 21.35
CA ASP A 381 5.67 -19.73 21.48
C ASP A 381 6.62 -19.36 20.33
N GLY A 382 6.11 -18.65 19.30
CA GLY A 382 6.86 -18.30 18.12
C GLY A 382 6.93 -19.41 17.06
N GLU A 383 6.40 -20.60 17.37
CA GLU A 383 6.47 -21.79 16.51
C GLU A 383 5.09 -22.20 15.97
N ALA A 384 4.07 -22.21 16.85
CA ALA A 384 2.71 -22.58 16.47
C ALA A 384 2.15 -21.56 15.46
N SER A 385 1.80 -22.04 14.27
CA SER A 385 1.28 -21.19 13.18
C SER A 385 -0.23 -21.34 13.02
N GLY A 386 -0.88 -20.28 12.55
CA GLY A 386 -2.30 -20.26 12.28
C GLY A 386 -2.71 -19.07 11.42
N GLU A 387 -4.03 -18.94 11.16
CA GLU A 387 -4.56 -17.80 10.42
C GLU A 387 -4.54 -16.54 11.27
N LEU A 388 -3.92 -15.47 10.76
CA LEU A 388 -3.97 -14.15 11.36
C LEU A 388 -5.33 -13.51 11.11
N GLN A 389 -6.00 -13.08 12.18
CA GLN A 389 -7.28 -12.38 12.13
C GLN A 389 -7.17 -11.05 12.87
N CYS A 390 -7.82 -10.00 12.35
CA CYS A 390 -7.79 -8.66 12.91
C CYS A 390 -9.19 -8.08 13.10
N ARG A 391 -9.34 -7.19 14.09
CA ARG A 391 -10.49 -6.30 14.24
C ARG A 391 -10.07 -4.97 14.87
N GLY A 392 -10.83 -3.91 14.65
CA GLY A 392 -10.51 -2.59 15.22
C GLY A 392 -11.23 -1.45 14.52
N ASN A 393 -11.00 -0.23 15.02
CA ASN A 393 -11.74 0.96 14.57
C ASN A 393 -11.49 1.37 13.12
N TRP A 394 -10.43 0.87 12.49
CA TRP A 394 -10.10 1.09 11.08
C TRP A 394 -9.91 -0.20 10.28
N ILE A 395 -10.45 -1.30 10.81
CA ILE A 395 -10.52 -2.58 10.11
C ILE A 395 -11.89 -2.68 9.43
N ALA A 396 -11.91 -3.10 8.17
CA ALA A 396 -13.15 -3.31 7.43
C ALA A 396 -14.03 -4.36 8.12
N SER A 397 -15.33 -4.15 8.09
CA SER A 397 -16.33 -5.10 8.59
C SER A 397 -17.10 -5.80 7.46
N ASP A 398 -16.97 -5.29 6.23
CA ASP A 398 -17.67 -5.78 5.05
C ASP A 398 -17.01 -5.26 3.77
N TYR A 399 -17.32 -5.85 2.61
CA TYR A 399 -17.00 -5.30 1.31
C TYR A 399 -18.22 -4.66 0.67
N TYR A 400 -18.01 -3.61 -0.09
CA TYR A 400 -19.06 -2.88 -0.77
C TYR A 400 -19.77 -3.77 -1.80
N ASP A 401 -21.07 -3.97 -1.59
CA ASP A 401 -21.99 -4.76 -2.44
C ASP A 401 -21.38 -6.08 -2.96
N ASP A 402 -20.73 -6.84 -2.09
CA ASP A 402 -20.06 -8.09 -2.45
C ASP A 402 -20.58 -9.26 -1.60
N PRO A 403 -21.29 -10.22 -2.20
CA PRO A 403 -21.85 -11.38 -1.48
C PRO A 403 -20.77 -12.30 -0.88
N ARG A 404 -19.51 -12.20 -1.36
CA ARG A 404 -18.38 -12.98 -0.83
C ARG A 404 -17.85 -12.44 0.50
N SER A 405 -18.37 -11.33 0.99
CA SER A 405 -17.98 -10.72 2.29
C SER A 405 -18.00 -11.72 3.42
N ARG A 406 -19.05 -12.56 3.52
CA ARG A 406 -19.21 -13.55 4.57
C ARG A 406 -18.05 -14.55 4.67
N GLU A 407 -17.34 -14.81 3.58
CA GLU A 407 -16.19 -15.70 3.57
C GLU A 407 -14.96 -15.06 4.21
N SER A 408 -14.88 -13.73 4.18
CA SER A 408 -13.72 -12.94 4.64
C SER A 408 -13.85 -12.49 6.10
N PHE A 409 -15.01 -12.63 6.71
CA PHE A 409 -15.24 -12.25 8.10
C PHE A 409 -15.77 -13.43 8.92
N THR A 410 -15.47 -13.43 10.21
CA THR A 410 -16.01 -14.42 11.15
C THR A 410 -17.34 -13.93 11.73
N ASP A 411 -18.16 -14.85 12.28
CA ASP A 411 -19.45 -14.49 12.90
C ASP A 411 -19.28 -13.57 14.13
N ASP A 412 -18.11 -13.60 14.79
CA ASP A 412 -17.76 -12.73 15.92
C ASP A 412 -17.01 -11.45 15.49
N GLY A 413 -17.03 -11.10 14.19
CA GLY A 413 -16.62 -9.81 13.65
C GLY A 413 -15.12 -9.64 13.43
N TRP A 414 -14.35 -10.72 13.21
CA TRP A 414 -12.94 -10.63 12.84
C TRP A 414 -12.76 -10.73 11.33
N LEU A 415 -11.89 -9.88 10.78
CA LEU A 415 -11.39 -10.00 9.43
C LEU A 415 -10.40 -11.17 9.36
N LYS A 416 -10.65 -12.12 8.47
CA LYS A 416 -9.71 -13.17 8.07
C LYS A 416 -8.74 -12.58 7.05
N THR A 417 -7.48 -12.42 7.44
CA THR A 417 -6.51 -11.73 6.58
C THR A 417 -6.02 -12.60 5.42
N GLY A 418 -6.17 -13.92 5.55
CA GLY A 418 -5.59 -14.90 4.63
C GLY A 418 -4.06 -15.01 4.76
N ASP A 419 -3.46 -14.36 5.78
CA ASP A 419 -2.07 -14.54 6.14
C ASP A 419 -1.93 -15.61 7.23
N VAL A 420 -0.94 -16.47 7.11
CA VAL A 420 -0.53 -17.43 8.14
C VAL A 420 0.63 -16.83 8.93
N ALA A 421 0.54 -16.89 10.24
CA ALA A 421 1.50 -16.25 11.12
C ALA A 421 1.81 -17.10 12.36
N THR A 422 2.95 -16.82 12.98
CA THR A 422 3.28 -17.20 14.36
C THR A 422 3.29 -15.97 15.26
N VAL A 423 3.12 -16.15 16.56
CA VAL A 423 3.21 -15.08 17.56
C VAL A 423 4.15 -15.52 18.68
N ASP A 424 5.12 -14.71 19.03
CA ASP A 424 6.01 -15.00 20.16
C ASP A 424 5.42 -14.55 21.51
N ALA A 425 6.09 -14.90 22.61
CA ALA A 425 5.66 -14.56 23.96
C ALA A 425 5.57 -13.05 24.26
N ARG A 426 6.12 -12.19 23.38
CA ARG A 426 6.03 -10.72 23.45
C ARG A 426 4.93 -10.15 22.55
N GLY A 427 4.16 -11.01 21.87
CA GLY A 427 3.13 -10.60 20.93
C GLY A 427 3.66 -10.09 19.58
N ARG A 428 4.90 -10.41 19.23
CA ARG A 428 5.45 -10.08 17.92
C ARG A 428 5.01 -11.10 16.90
N ILE A 429 4.55 -10.62 15.78
CA ILE A 429 4.00 -11.43 14.68
C ILE A 429 5.08 -11.63 13.63
N ARG A 430 5.26 -12.89 13.23
CA ARG A 430 6.03 -13.28 12.05
C ARG A 430 5.06 -13.86 11.04
N LEU A 431 5.00 -13.28 9.85
CA LEU A 431 4.26 -13.87 8.74
C LEU A 431 5.03 -15.09 8.22
N VAL A 432 4.33 -16.19 8.09
CA VAL A 432 4.86 -17.44 7.53
C VAL A 432 4.64 -17.43 6.01
N ASP A 433 3.38 -17.23 5.60
CA ASP A 433 2.99 -17.17 4.19
C ASP A 433 1.55 -16.68 4.03
N ARG A 434 1.06 -16.60 2.80
CA ARG A 434 -0.36 -16.54 2.47
C ARG A 434 -0.97 -17.94 2.50
N THR A 435 -2.17 -18.10 3.02
CA THR A 435 -2.89 -19.39 3.03
C THR A 435 -2.92 -20.05 1.65
N LYS A 436 -3.06 -19.25 0.58
CA LYS A 436 -3.10 -19.72 -0.81
C LYS A 436 -1.72 -19.98 -1.45
N ASP A 437 -0.64 -19.51 -0.83
CA ASP A 437 0.72 -19.61 -1.34
C ASP A 437 1.58 -20.61 -0.54
N LEU A 438 1.10 -21.04 0.64
CA LEU A 438 1.65 -22.16 1.38
C LEU A 438 1.64 -23.42 0.52
N ILE A 439 2.78 -24.09 0.45
CA ILE A 439 2.97 -25.29 -0.40
C ILE A 439 2.82 -26.53 0.47
N LYS A 440 1.87 -27.39 0.13
CA LYS A 440 1.64 -28.63 0.87
C LYS A 440 2.35 -29.81 0.20
N SER A 441 3.58 -30.08 0.61
CA SER A 441 4.43 -31.09 0.01
C SER A 441 4.58 -32.31 0.92
N GLY A 442 4.09 -33.47 0.50
CA GLY A 442 4.21 -34.73 1.25
C GLY A 442 3.55 -34.72 2.63
N GLY A 443 2.59 -33.83 2.85
CA GLY A 443 1.90 -33.68 4.13
C GLY A 443 2.44 -32.54 5.00
N GLU A 444 3.62 -32.01 4.71
CA GLU A 444 4.26 -30.89 5.41
C GLU A 444 4.00 -29.57 4.69
N TRP A 445 3.99 -28.48 5.47
CA TRP A 445 3.79 -27.12 4.95
C TRP A 445 5.12 -26.41 4.72
N ILE A 446 5.37 -25.97 3.49
CA ILE A 446 6.56 -25.19 3.10
C ILE A 446 6.15 -23.74 2.92
N SER A 447 6.85 -22.83 3.62
CA SER A 447 6.75 -21.40 3.40
C SER A 447 7.46 -21.00 2.13
N SER A 448 6.70 -20.46 1.18
CA SER A 448 7.28 -19.91 -0.05
C SER A 448 8.12 -18.66 0.24
N VAL A 449 7.71 -17.85 1.23
CA VAL A 449 8.41 -16.62 1.65
C VAL A 449 9.76 -16.93 2.30
N GLU A 450 9.84 -17.96 3.14
CA GLU A 450 11.11 -18.39 3.75
C GLU A 450 12.11 -18.82 2.67
N LEU A 451 11.67 -19.64 1.73
CA LEU A 451 12.52 -20.06 0.60
C LEU A 451 12.95 -18.88 -0.27
N GLU A 452 12.07 -17.96 -0.57
CA GLU A 452 12.38 -16.74 -1.34
C GLU A 452 13.48 -15.93 -0.66
N ASN A 453 13.34 -15.68 0.65
CA ASN A 453 14.32 -14.92 1.41
C ASN A 453 15.69 -15.59 1.43
N GLU A 454 15.74 -16.91 1.62
CA GLU A 454 16.99 -17.65 1.61
C GLU A 454 17.64 -17.69 0.21
N ILE A 455 16.87 -17.85 -0.84
CA ILE A 455 17.38 -17.80 -2.22
C ILE A 455 17.90 -16.38 -2.53
N MET A 456 17.15 -15.33 -2.19
CA MET A 456 17.56 -13.94 -2.40
C MET A 456 18.76 -13.51 -1.53
N SER A 457 19.12 -14.26 -0.49
CA SER A 457 20.36 -14.02 0.26
C SER A 457 21.62 -14.40 -0.51
N HIS A 458 21.50 -15.12 -1.63
CA HIS A 458 22.64 -15.46 -2.49
C HIS A 458 23.09 -14.26 -3.32
N PRO A 459 24.40 -13.87 -3.32
CA PRO A 459 24.89 -12.62 -3.93
C PRO A 459 24.68 -12.50 -5.45
N LYS A 460 24.41 -13.61 -6.15
CA LYS A 460 24.14 -13.64 -7.59
C LYS A 460 22.67 -13.76 -7.94
N VAL A 461 21.76 -13.60 -6.98
CA VAL A 461 20.31 -13.58 -7.18
C VAL A 461 19.81 -12.15 -7.09
N ALA A 462 19.08 -11.71 -8.10
CA ALA A 462 18.41 -10.40 -8.11
C ALA A 462 17.01 -10.48 -7.48
N GLU A 463 16.20 -11.44 -7.94
CA GLU A 463 14.84 -11.67 -7.44
C GLU A 463 14.59 -13.18 -7.40
N ALA A 464 13.73 -13.63 -6.47
CA ALA A 464 13.25 -15.00 -6.44
C ALA A 464 11.79 -15.04 -6.00
N ALA A 465 10.99 -15.88 -6.65
CA ALA A 465 9.65 -16.23 -6.24
C ALA A 465 9.48 -17.75 -6.19
N VAL A 466 8.82 -18.24 -5.15
CA VAL A 466 8.61 -19.70 -4.97
C VAL A 466 7.11 -19.99 -5.03
N VAL A 467 6.76 -21.00 -5.82
CA VAL A 467 5.36 -21.43 -6.01
C VAL A 467 5.20 -22.93 -5.83
N GLY A 468 4.04 -23.32 -5.30
CA GLY A 468 3.62 -24.71 -5.27
C GLY A 468 3.11 -25.14 -6.65
N ILE A 469 3.70 -26.20 -7.21
CA ILE A 469 3.26 -26.81 -8.47
C ILE A 469 2.82 -28.25 -8.18
N VAL A 470 1.76 -28.69 -8.85
CA VAL A 470 1.23 -30.05 -8.71
C VAL A 470 2.33 -31.08 -9.00
N HIS A 471 2.49 -32.03 -8.07
CA HIS A 471 3.51 -33.07 -8.16
C HIS A 471 2.88 -34.46 -7.90
N PRO A 472 3.07 -35.46 -8.80
CA PRO A 472 2.38 -36.75 -8.71
C PRO A 472 2.59 -37.50 -7.39
N LYS A 473 3.77 -37.34 -6.77
CA LYS A 473 4.14 -38.06 -5.54
C LYS A 473 3.85 -37.28 -4.27
N TRP A 474 3.95 -35.93 -4.31
CA TRP A 474 3.97 -35.10 -3.10
C TRP A 474 2.72 -34.24 -2.92
N GLY A 475 1.78 -34.31 -3.89
CA GLY A 475 0.64 -33.39 -3.99
C GLY A 475 1.05 -32.08 -4.61
N GLU A 476 1.90 -31.32 -3.92
CA GLU A 476 2.60 -30.14 -4.45
C GLU A 476 4.11 -30.26 -4.19
N ALA A 477 4.88 -29.52 -4.97
CA ALA A 477 6.31 -29.34 -4.75
C ALA A 477 6.71 -27.88 -5.00
N ALA A 478 7.69 -27.39 -4.24
CA ALA A 478 8.22 -26.06 -4.40
C ALA A 478 9.01 -25.93 -5.70
N LEU A 479 8.62 -24.96 -6.53
CA LEU A 479 9.34 -24.48 -7.71
C LEU A 479 9.89 -23.09 -7.41
N ALA A 480 11.22 -22.91 -7.53
CA ALA A 480 11.86 -21.62 -7.42
C ALA A 480 12.04 -20.98 -8.80
N CYS A 481 11.42 -19.81 -9.02
CA CYS A 481 11.61 -18.99 -10.20
C CYS A 481 12.60 -17.87 -9.85
N VAL A 482 13.79 -17.88 -10.47
CA VAL A 482 14.93 -17.07 -10.03
C VAL A 482 15.42 -16.15 -11.15
N VAL A 483 15.59 -14.88 -10.83
CA VAL A 483 16.28 -13.88 -11.64
C VAL A 483 17.72 -13.79 -11.15
N ARG A 484 18.68 -14.13 -12.00
CA ARG A 484 20.11 -14.09 -11.66
C ARG A 484 20.75 -12.80 -12.14
N THR A 485 21.74 -12.30 -11.37
CA THR A 485 22.56 -11.14 -11.79
C THR A 485 23.76 -11.55 -12.65
N ASP A 486 24.07 -12.86 -12.67
CA ASP A 486 25.24 -13.43 -13.34
C ASP A 486 24.89 -14.81 -13.88
N ASP A 487 25.03 -15.01 -15.18
CA ASP A 487 24.75 -16.25 -15.88
C ASP A 487 25.59 -17.46 -15.41
N SER A 488 26.64 -17.22 -14.62
CA SER A 488 27.45 -18.30 -14.02
C SER A 488 26.77 -18.94 -12.79
N LEU A 489 25.63 -18.41 -12.30
CA LEU A 489 24.86 -19.04 -11.22
C LEU A 489 24.19 -20.31 -11.75
N THR A 490 24.44 -21.44 -11.11
CA THR A 490 23.86 -22.75 -11.46
C THR A 490 22.85 -23.20 -10.41
N GLU A 491 21.98 -24.14 -10.76
CA GLU A 491 21.02 -24.75 -9.83
C GLU A 491 21.72 -25.39 -8.63
N GLU A 492 22.83 -26.10 -8.87
CA GLU A 492 23.60 -26.72 -7.80
C GLU A 492 24.16 -25.69 -6.81
N ALA A 493 24.53 -24.50 -7.30
CA ALA A 493 25.02 -23.43 -6.43
C ALA A 493 23.89 -22.85 -5.55
N VAL A 494 22.68 -22.70 -6.09
CA VAL A 494 21.51 -22.29 -5.30
C VAL A 494 21.15 -23.36 -4.27
N ILE A 495 21.10 -24.62 -4.65
CA ILE A 495 20.81 -25.73 -3.74
C ILE A 495 21.86 -25.81 -2.63
N ALA A 496 23.16 -25.74 -2.97
CA ALA A 496 24.25 -25.71 -1.99
C ALA A 496 24.17 -24.53 -1.03
N HIS A 497 23.70 -23.37 -1.51
CA HIS A 497 23.49 -22.18 -0.67
C HIS A 497 22.37 -22.39 0.35
N LEU A 498 21.34 -23.17 0.01
CA LEU A 498 20.21 -23.48 0.89
C LEU A 498 20.54 -24.62 1.89
N GLU A 499 21.55 -25.44 1.63
CA GLU A 499 21.94 -26.54 2.53
C GLU A 499 22.33 -26.01 3.92
N GLY A 500 21.72 -26.60 4.95
CA GLY A 500 21.93 -26.21 6.34
C GLY A 500 21.16 -24.97 6.80
N LYS A 501 20.52 -24.22 5.89
CA LYS A 501 19.67 -23.08 6.20
C LYS A 501 18.20 -23.45 6.28
N ILE A 502 17.77 -24.39 5.45
CA ILE A 502 16.39 -24.92 5.43
C ILE A 502 16.39 -26.43 5.61
N ALA A 503 15.25 -26.99 5.99
CA ALA A 503 15.12 -28.44 6.13
C ALA A 503 15.13 -29.13 4.76
N LYS A 504 15.64 -30.35 4.69
CA LYS A 504 15.76 -31.12 3.42
C LYS A 504 14.42 -31.30 2.69
N TRP A 505 13.33 -31.40 3.41
CA TRP A 505 12.00 -31.54 2.82
C TRP A 505 11.45 -30.25 2.23
N GLN A 506 11.94 -29.09 2.67
CA GLN A 506 11.59 -27.77 2.14
C GLN A 506 12.33 -27.44 0.84
N MET A 507 13.41 -28.15 0.51
CA MET A 507 14.22 -27.86 -0.67
C MET A 507 13.38 -27.85 -1.95
N PRO A 508 13.52 -26.82 -2.80
CA PRO A 508 12.81 -26.75 -4.07
C PRO A 508 13.12 -27.97 -4.93
N LYS A 509 12.11 -28.49 -5.64
CA LYS A 509 12.25 -29.65 -6.53
C LYS A 509 12.62 -29.25 -7.95
N GLY A 510 12.57 -27.95 -8.25
CA GLY A 510 13.02 -27.39 -9.51
C GLY A 510 13.40 -25.94 -9.33
N ILE A 511 14.31 -25.48 -10.17
CA ILE A 511 14.68 -24.07 -10.30
C ILE A 511 14.50 -23.69 -11.77
N VAL A 512 13.81 -22.58 -12.02
CA VAL A 512 13.62 -22.03 -13.37
C VAL A 512 14.22 -20.64 -13.40
N TRP A 513 15.06 -20.40 -14.41
CA TRP A 513 15.61 -19.08 -14.67
C TRP A 513 14.62 -18.25 -15.47
N ILE A 514 14.33 -17.07 -14.98
CA ILE A 514 13.40 -16.11 -15.61
C ILE A 514 14.10 -14.75 -15.74
N ASP A 515 13.68 -13.94 -16.70
CA ASP A 515 14.25 -12.62 -16.93
C ASP A 515 13.78 -11.62 -15.86
N GLU A 516 12.51 -11.74 -15.42
CA GLU A 516 11.93 -10.96 -14.32
C GLU A 516 10.84 -11.75 -13.60
N VAL A 517 10.63 -11.49 -12.32
CA VAL A 517 9.45 -12.00 -11.60
C VAL A 517 8.23 -11.19 -12.01
N PRO A 518 7.15 -11.80 -12.55
CA PRO A 518 5.92 -11.11 -12.88
C PRO A 518 5.38 -10.35 -11.66
N LYS A 519 4.93 -9.11 -11.87
CA LYS A 519 4.45 -8.24 -10.80
C LYS A 519 2.96 -7.95 -10.95
N THR A 520 2.27 -7.84 -9.83
CA THR A 520 0.88 -7.36 -9.78
C THR A 520 0.82 -5.87 -10.06
N SER A 521 -0.38 -5.35 -10.26
CA SER A 521 -0.64 -3.91 -10.45
C SER A 521 -0.11 -2.99 -9.33
N VAL A 522 0.26 -3.55 -8.18
CA VAL A 522 0.81 -2.81 -7.03
C VAL A 522 2.29 -3.13 -6.76
N GLY A 523 2.98 -3.77 -7.72
CA GLY A 523 4.41 -4.08 -7.63
C GLY A 523 4.76 -5.31 -6.78
N LYS A 524 3.78 -6.12 -6.33
CA LYS A 524 4.00 -7.39 -5.63
C LYS A 524 4.24 -8.51 -6.63
N PHE A 525 4.99 -9.53 -6.26
CA PHE A 525 5.20 -10.73 -7.08
C PHE A 525 3.87 -11.43 -7.40
N SER A 526 3.67 -11.75 -8.69
CA SER A 526 2.48 -12.45 -9.18
C SER A 526 2.72 -13.97 -9.17
N LYS A 527 2.60 -14.60 -8.01
CA LYS A 527 2.75 -16.06 -7.87
C LYS A 527 1.70 -16.84 -8.70
N LYS A 528 0.54 -16.24 -8.96
CA LYS A 528 -0.48 -16.85 -9.82
C LYS A 528 0.03 -17.03 -11.24
N THR A 529 0.59 -16.00 -11.85
CA THR A 529 1.17 -16.08 -13.20
C THR A 529 2.23 -17.18 -13.27
N LEU A 530 3.16 -17.23 -12.29
CA LEU A 530 4.20 -18.26 -12.26
C LEU A 530 3.63 -19.68 -12.12
N ARG A 531 2.56 -19.86 -11.32
CA ARG A 531 1.87 -21.16 -11.22
C ARG A 531 1.23 -21.57 -12.52
N ASP A 532 0.55 -20.63 -13.18
CA ASP A 532 -0.15 -20.89 -14.44
C ASP A 532 0.86 -21.22 -15.56
N ASP A 533 1.99 -20.50 -15.64
CA ASP A 533 3.03 -20.69 -16.65
C ASP A 533 3.79 -22.02 -16.49
N HIS A 534 3.89 -22.57 -15.28
CA HIS A 534 4.67 -23.76 -14.97
C HIS A 534 3.84 -24.94 -14.44
N ALA A 535 2.49 -24.90 -14.61
CA ALA A 535 1.56 -25.85 -14.01
C ALA A 535 1.91 -27.33 -14.25
N ASP A 536 2.45 -27.67 -15.42
CA ASP A 536 2.73 -29.05 -15.85
C ASP A 536 4.18 -29.48 -15.66
N LEU A 537 5.04 -28.62 -15.05
CA LEU A 537 6.49 -28.86 -14.99
C LEU A 537 6.88 -30.21 -14.35
N PHE A 538 6.18 -30.61 -13.29
CA PHE A 538 6.45 -31.86 -12.57
C PHE A 538 5.57 -33.05 -12.99
N MET A 539 4.62 -32.86 -13.92
CA MET A 539 3.70 -33.92 -14.32
C MET A 539 4.37 -35.05 -15.11
N ASN A 540 5.57 -34.79 -15.69
CA ASN A 540 6.32 -35.74 -16.51
C ASN A 540 7.63 -36.19 -15.85
N GLN A 541 7.81 -35.94 -14.54
CA GLN A 541 9.00 -36.38 -13.78
C GLN A 541 8.77 -37.68 -13.01
#